data_4dabf9b3395ef3eb43da4df5ee022ae6
#
_entry.id   4dabf9b3395ef3eb43da4df5ee022ae6
#
_cell.length_a   1.000
_cell.length_b   1.000
_cell.length_c   1.000
_cell.angle_alpha   90.00
_cell.angle_beta   90.00
_cell.angle_gamma   90.00
#
_symmetry.space_group_name_H-M   'P 1'
#
loop_
_entity.id
_entity.type
_entity.pdbx_description
1 polymer ?
#
loop_
_entity_poly.entity_id
_entity_poly.type
_entity_poly.pdbx_seq_one_letter_code
_entity_poly.pdbx_strand_id
1 'polypeptide(L)'
;MKTAVKNLVISDFDMTFFNFKEVDNKIIATIFEKHPLILFIDNILWYVNSLGIIGNSMGGLKLRFIVYSILSGFRNHISYSEIFTNYESMYKNLVYKKYKRKIWMIKGLENKGYTFRILTNNRFAAELNMYDIIYTKNKGKFLKEVNPEYLLGDNYWDDYRNCPKCTKYINVGNGILSKLHLKNITCIKNMYEVFKVL
;
A
#
# COMPACT_ATOMS: atom_id res chain seq x y z
N MET A 1 17.71 3.44 -24.82
CA MET A 1 17.01 2.98 -23.60
C MET A 1 17.54 3.79 -22.42
N LYS A 2 16.66 4.31 -21.55
CA LYS A 2 17.14 4.94 -20.30
C LYS A 2 17.71 3.86 -19.39
N THR A 3 18.88 4.10 -18.81
CA THR A 3 19.48 3.25 -17.80
C THR A 3 18.79 3.47 -16.44
N ALA A 4 18.76 2.46 -15.59
CA ALA A 4 18.23 2.61 -14.24
C ALA A 4 19.12 3.54 -13.40
N VAL A 5 18.50 4.31 -12.51
CA VAL A 5 19.21 5.12 -11.51
C VAL A 5 19.80 4.16 -10.47
N LYS A 6 21.13 4.09 -10.45
CA LYS A 6 21.89 3.15 -9.62
C LYS A 6 21.59 3.37 -8.12
N ASN A 7 21.44 2.30 -7.39
CA ASN A 7 21.17 2.26 -5.97
C ASN A 7 19.86 2.93 -5.53
N LEU A 8 18.97 3.31 -6.47
CA LEU A 8 17.65 3.83 -6.10
C LEU A 8 16.66 2.68 -5.92
N VAL A 9 16.10 2.61 -4.74
CA VAL A 9 15.06 1.66 -4.34
C VAL A 9 13.76 2.42 -4.13
N ILE A 10 12.72 2.06 -4.88
CA ILE A 10 11.37 2.57 -4.67
C ILE A 10 10.51 1.45 -4.12
N SER A 11 9.77 1.70 -3.04
CA SER A 11 8.83 0.77 -2.45
C SER A 11 7.42 1.32 -2.53
N ASP A 12 6.45 0.48 -2.90
CA ASP A 12 5.07 0.78 -2.59
C ASP A 12 4.87 0.85 -1.07
N PHE A 13 3.84 1.53 -0.64
CA PHE A 13 3.54 1.75 0.77
C PHE A 13 2.59 0.70 1.34
N ASP A 14 1.38 0.65 0.79
CA ASP A 14 0.32 -0.22 1.30
C ASP A 14 0.59 -1.68 0.90
N MET A 15 0.42 -2.61 1.84
CA MET A 15 0.69 -4.06 1.69
C MET A 15 2.15 -4.44 1.40
N THR A 16 2.98 -3.50 0.97
CA THR A 16 4.40 -3.70 0.71
C THR A 16 5.25 -3.29 1.89
N PHE A 17 5.30 -2.00 2.19
CA PHE A 17 6.08 -1.49 3.31
C PHE A 17 5.47 -1.86 4.66
N PHE A 18 4.14 -1.90 4.77
CA PHE A 18 3.43 -2.41 5.94
C PHE A 18 2.10 -3.09 5.58
N ASN A 19 1.62 -3.97 6.46
CA ASN A 19 0.35 -4.65 6.25
C ASN A 19 -0.83 -3.69 6.49
N PHE A 20 -1.29 -3.05 5.40
CA PHE A 20 -2.40 -2.13 5.43
C PHE A 20 -3.71 -2.80 5.86
N LYS A 21 -3.97 -4.05 5.42
CA LYS A 21 -5.19 -4.77 5.76
C LYS A 21 -5.40 -4.90 7.28
N GLU A 22 -4.33 -5.14 8.02
CA GLU A 22 -4.40 -5.23 9.49
C GLU A 22 -4.82 -3.89 10.13
N VAL A 23 -4.31 -2.77 9.62
CA VAL A 23 -4.66 -1.44 10.09
C VAL A 23 -6.11 -1.11 9.73
N ASP A 24 -6.48 -1.35 8.49
CA ASP A 24 -7.80 -1.10 7.94
C ASP A 24 -8.88 -1.89 8.69
N ASN A 25 -8.70 -3.19 8.85
CA ASN A 25 -9.62 -4.03 9.62
C ASN A 25 -9.81 -3.52 11.05
N LYS A 26 -8.75 -3.06 11.71
CA LYS A 26 -8.83 -2.50 13.06
C LYS A 26 -9.63 -1.21 13.09
N ILE A 27 -9.45 -0.34 12.11
CA ILE A 27 -10.18 0.93 12.01
C ILE A 27 -11.66 0.64 11.79
N ILE A 28 -12.00 -0.17 10.79
CA ILE A 28 -13.39 -0.52 10.46
C ILE A 28 -14.08 -1.20 11.66
N ALA A 29 -13.41 -2.16 12.31
CA ALA A 29 -13.95 -2.80 13.49
C ALA A 29 -14.20 -1.82 14.65
N THR A 30 -13.41 -0.76 14.77
CA THR A 30 -13.57 0.26 15.82
C THR A 30 -14.70 1.23 15.48
N ILE A 31 -14.77 1.74 14.24
CA ILE A 31 -15.82 2.68 13.80
C ILE A 31 -17.21 2.05 13.92
N PHE A 32 -17.33 0.78 13.57
CA PHE A 32 -18.61 0.07 13.53
C PHE A 32 -18.82 -0.90 14.70
N GLU A 33 -18.10 -0.70 15.80
CA GLU A 33 -18.24 -1.49 17.03
C GLU A 33 -18.28 -3.02 16.78
N LYS A 34 -17.45 -3.48 15.85
CA LYS A 34 -17.39 -4.88 15.39
C LYS A 34 -18.72 -5.42 14.81
N HIS A 35 -19.50 -4.57 14.15
CA HIS A 35 -20.76 -4.98 13.53
C HIS A 35 -20.53 -6.12 12.50
N PRO A 36 -21.08 -7.35 12.74
CA PRO A 36 -20.66 -8.52 11.96
C PRO A 36 -20.98 -8.43 10.48
N LEU A 37 -22.13 -7.82 10.13
CA LEU A 37 -22.53 -7.66 8.73
C LEU A 37 -21.57 -6.70 7.97
N ILE A 38 -21.17 -5.60 8.62
CA ILE A 38 -20.25 -4.64 8.00
C ILE A 38 -18.87 -5.27 7.81
N LEU A 39 -18.38 -6.00 8.83
CA LEU A 39 -17.10 -6.71 8.74
C LEU A 39 -17.12 -7.82 7.67
N PHE A 40 -18.23 -8.51 7.51
CA PHE A 40 -18.39 -9.51 6.46
C PHE A 40 -18.37 -8.88 5.07
N ILE A 41 -19.12 -7.81 4.85
CA ILE A 41 -19.15 -7.08 3.58
C ILE A 41 -17.80 -6.43 3.30
N ASP A 42 -17.13 -5.92 4.32
CA ASP A 42 -15.78 -5.38 4.20
C ASP A 42 -14.79 -6.40 3.61
N ASN A 43 -14.81 -7.62 4.12
CA ASN A 43 -13.96 -8.68 3.58
C ASN A 43 -14.26 -9.01 2.11
N ILE A 44 -15.53 -9.00 1.71
CA ILE A 44 -15.92 -9.20 0.30
C ILE A 44 -15.39 -8.05 -0.56
N LEU A 45 -15.61 -6.80 -0.16
CA LEU A 45 -15.15 -5.63 -0.89
C LEU A 45 -13.62 -5.58 -1.00
N TRP A 46 -12.92 -5.99 0.05
CA TRP A 46 -11.47 -6.18 0.01
C TRP A 46 -11.03 -7.19 -1.04
N TYR A 47 -11.69 -8.34 -1.07
CA TYR A 47 -11.39 -9.39 -2.05
C TYR A 47 -11.63 -8.89 -3.48
N VAL A 48 -12.78 -8.26 -3.75
CA VAL A 48 -13.12 -7.68 -5.05
C VAL A 48 -12.11 -6.60 -5.46
N ASN A 49 -11.70 -5.75 -4.53
CA ASN A 49 -10.68 -4.73 -4.79
C ASN A 49 -9.30 -5.34 -5.10
N SER A 50 -8.93 -6.44 -4.44
CA SER A 50 -7.66 -7.13 -4.68
C SER A 50 -7.57 -7.76 -6.07
N LEU A 51 -8.71 -8.03 -6.71
CA LEU A 51 -8.81 -8.48 -8.10
C LEU A 51 -8.64 -7.32 -9.12
N GLY A 52 -8.46 -6.08 -8.67
CA GLY A 52 -8.32 -4.92 -9.53
C GLY A 52 -9.63 -4.44 -10.18
N ILE A 53 -10.77 -4.94 -9.72
CA ILE A 53 -12.09 -4.66 -10.33
C ILE A 53 -12.57 -3.24 -10.00
N ILE A 54 -12.25 -2.72 -8.81
CA ILE A 54 -12.76 -1.44 -8.30
C ILE A 54 -11.81 -0.25 -8.60
N GLY A 55 -10.72 -0.47 -9.31
CA GLY A 55 -9.76 0.57 -9.64
C GLY A 55 -8.71 0.84 -8.55
N ASN A 56 -8.23 2.08 -8.42
CA ASN A 56 -7.17 2.41 -7.47
C ASN A 56 -7.64 2.37 -6.00
N SER A 57 -6.70 2.26 -5.08
CA SER A 57 -6.94 2.12 -3.63
C SER A 57 -7.90 3.16 -3.05
N MET A 58 -7.83 4.43 -3.52
CA MET A 58 -8.72 5.50 -3.04
C MET A 58 -10.15 5.39 -3.58
N GLY A 59 -10.33 4.91 -4.82
CA GLY A 59 -11.66 4.63 -5.37
C GLY A 59 -12.35 3.52 -4.60
N GLY A 60 -11.64 2.47 -4.27
CA GLY A 60 -12.12 1.38 -3.44
C GLY A 60 -12.54 1.83 -2.04
N LEU A 61 -11.76 2.68 -1.38
CA LEU A 61 -12.10 3.23 -0.07
C LEU A 61 -13.39 4.07 -0.10
N LYS A 62 -13.55 4.95 -1.10
CA LYS A 62 -14.77 5.76 -1.24
C LYS A 62 -16.01 4.89 -1.38
N LEU A 63 -15.96 3.90 -2.26
CA LEU A 63 -17.07 2.98 -2.46
C LEU A 63 -17.42 2.23 -1.17
N ARG A 64 -16.42 1.74 -0.45
CA ARG A 64 -16.61 1.06 0.84
C ARG A 64 -17.32 1.97 1.84
N PHE A 65 -16.89 3.21 1.99
CA PHE A 65 -17.50 4.17 2.94
C PHE A 65 -18.94 4.51 2.58
N ILE A 66 -19.28 4.61 1.29
CA ILE A 66 -20.67 4.78 0.84
C ILE A 66 -21.51 3.57 1.28
N VAL A 67 -21.02 2.36 0.99
CA VAL A 67 -21.71 1.11 1.38
C VAL A 67 -21.90 1.03 2.89
N TYR A 68 -20.88 1.37 3.68
CA TYR A 68 -20.98 1.33 5.13
C TYR A 68 -21.93 2.40 5.70
N SER A 69 -21.97 3.60 5.11
CA SER A 69 -22.93 4.62 5.49
C SER A 69 -24.36 4.14 5.30
N ILE A 70 -24.66 3.49 4.16
CA ILE A 70 -25.97 2.90 3.89
C ILE A 70 -26.31 1.78 4.90
N LEU A 71 -25.36 0.86 5.12
CA LEU A 71 -25.58 -0.28 6.01
C LEU A 71 -25.70 0.12 7.47
N SER A 72 -25.01 1.15 7.92
CA SER A 72 -25.12 1.68 9.30
C SER A 72 -26.51 2.25 9.60
N GLY A 73 -27.23 2.69 8.57
CA GLY A 73 -28.60 3.23 8.70
C GLY A 73 -29.61 2.24 9.29
N PHE A 74 -29.32 0.94 9.24
CA PHE A 74 -30.16 -0.10 9.86
C PHE A 74 -30.05 -0.18 11.39
N ARG A 75 -29.11 0.52 12.01
CA ARG A 75 -28.88 0.48 13.46
C ARG A 75 -28.59 1.86 14.04
N ASN A 76 -27.43 2.40 13.76
CA ASN A 76 -27.01 3.75 14.17
C ASN A 76 -26.43 4.41 12.93
N HIS A 77 -27.19 5.30 12.32
CA HIS A 77 -26.76 5.95 11.08
C HIS A 77 -25.45 6.73 11.29
N ILE A 78 -24.39 6.30 10.58
CA ILE A 78 -23.10 7.02 10.51
C ILE A 78 -22.97 7.58 9.11
N SER A 79 -22.84 8.88 9.00
CA SER A 79 -22.71 9.54 7.71
C SER A 79 -21.36 9.21 7.03
N TYR A 80 -21.33 9.31 5.69
CA TYR A 80 -20.08 9.15 4.93
C TYR A 80 -18.97 10.08 5.45
N SER A 81 -19.27 11.34 5.73
CA SER A 81 -18.28 12.30 6.21
C SER A 81 -17.71 11.92 7.58
N GLU A 82 -18.55 11.42 8.46
CA GLU A 82 -18.12 10.95 9.78
C GLU A 82 -17.25 9.70 9.69
N ILE A 83 -17.62 8.71 8.84
CA ILE A 83 -16.79 7.55 8.57
C ILE A 83 -15.43 7.99 8.02
N PHE A 84 -15.43 8.91 7.05
CA PHE A 84 -14.20 9.41 6.44
C PHE A 84 -13.28 10.09 7.46
N THR A 85 -13.81 11.00 8.28
CA THR A 85 -13.03 11.74 9.29
C THR A 85 -12.46 10.82 10.35
N ASN A 86 -13.29 9.90 10.88
CA ASN A 86 -12.85 8.93 11.87
C ASN A 86 -11.78 8.00 11.30
N TYR A 87 -11.99 7.51 10.08
CA TYR A 87 -11.03 6.66 9.39
C TYR A 87 -9.69 7.37 9.20
N GLU A 88 -9.69 8.58 8.69
CA GLU A 88 -8.49 9.39 8.46
C GLU A 88 -7.68 9.60 9.74
N SER A 89 -8.35 10.03 10.81
CA SER A 89 -7.73 10.26 12.11
C SER A 89 -7.10 8.99 12.68
N MET A 90 -7.83 7.89 12.67
CA MET A 90 -7.33 6.61 13.16
C MET A 90 -6.21 6.05 12.29
N TYR A 91 -6.33 6.18 10.96
CA TYR A 91 -5.30 5.77 10.00
C TYR A 91 -3.98 6.48 10.31
N LYS A 92 -4.00 7.82 10.39
CA LYS A 92 -2.81 8.61 10.69
C LYS A 92 -2.13 8.14 11.97
N ASN A 93 -2.88 7.94 13.05
CA ASN A 93 -2.33 7.49 14.33
C ASN A 93 -1.71 6.08 14.28
N LEU A 94 -2.42 5.11 13.69
CA LEU A 94 -1.98 3.72 13.67
C LEU A 94 -0.79 3.52 12.70
N VAL A 95 -0.86 4.13 11.53
CA VAL A 95 0.19 4.01 10.52
C VAL A 95 1.47 4.70 10.98
N TYR A 96 1.38 5.89 11.55
CA TYR A 96 2.55 6.61 12.06
C TYR A 96 3.31 5.80 13.12
N LYS A 97 2.58 5.17 14.06
CA LYS A 97 3.19 4.28 15.06
C LYS A 97 3.90 3.08 14.43
N LYS A 98 3.28 2.46 13.41
CA LYS A 98 3.90 1.32 12.70
C LYS A 98 5.11 1.75 11.86
N TYR A 99 5.02 2.89 11.19
CA TYR A 99 6.10 3.45 10.40
C TYR A 99 7.36 3.74 11.25
N LYS A 100 7.20 4.41 12.40
CA LYS A 100 8.33 4.67 13.31
C LYS A 100 9.12 3.41 13.65
N ARG A 101 8.44 2.27 13.79
CA ARG A 101 9.09 0.99 14.06
C ARG A 101 9.89 0.44 12.89
N LYS A 102 9.72 0.97 11.68
CA LYS A 102 10.38 0.50 10.46
C LYS A 102 11.43 1.47 9.89
N ILE A 103 11.58 2.64 10.48
CA ILE A 103 12.59 3.64 10.05
C ILE A 103 14.00 3.03 10.04
N TRP A 104 14.32 2.14 10.97
CA TRP A 104 15.62 1.48 11.02
C TRP A 104 15.93 0.69 9.73
N MET A 105 14.91 0.16 9.05
CA MET A 105 15.09 -0.55 7.78
C MET A 105 15.54 0.41 6.69
N ILE A 106 14.90 1.58 6.60
CA ILE A 106 15.28 2.63 5.64
C ILE A 106 16.73 3.04 5.90
N LYS A 107 17.04 3.38 7.14
CA LYS A 107 18.41 3.74 7.54
C LYS A 107 19.43 2.63 7.28
N GLY A 108 19.05 1.39 7.50
CA GLY A 108 19.89 0.24 7.20
C GLY A 108 20.22 0.08 5.72
N LEU A 109 19.26 0.37 4.82
CA LEU A 109 19.50 0.39 3.37
C LEU A 109 20.35 1.60 2.96
N GLU A 110 20.10 2.76 3.54
CA GLU A 110 20.92 3.96 3.30
C GLU A 110 22.38 3.75 3.72
N ASN A 111 22.62 3.11 4.85
CA ASN A 111 23.97 2.73 5.30
C ASN A 111 24.68 1.75 4.36
N LYS A 112 23.92 0.96 3.58
CA LYS A 112 24.45 0.11 2.50
C LYS A 112 24.65 0.87 1.17
N GLY A 113 24.41 2.19 1.15
CA GLY A 113 24.57 3.04 -0.03
C GLY A 113 23.35 3.09 -0.96
N TYR A 114 22.19 2.61 -0.54
CA TYR A 114 20.95 2.74 -1.29
C TYR A 114 20.24 4.05 -0.95
N THR A 115 19.60 4.64 -1.94
CA THR A 115 18.59 5.71 -1.72
C THR A 115 17.23 5.07 -1.71
N PHE A 116 16.54 5.08 -0.57
CA PHE A 116 15.22 4.49 -0.41
C PHE A 116 14.13 5.55 -0.46
N ARG A 117 13.07 5.29 -1.23
CA ARG A 117 11.89 6.15 -1.36
C ARG A 117 10.62 5.31 -1.32
N ILE A 118 9.57 5.86 -0.75
CA ILE A 118 8.24 5.24 -0.71
C ILE A 118 7.34 5.94 -1.71
N LEU A 119 6.72 5.20 -2.61
CA LEU A 119 5.82 5.73 -3.63
C LEU A 119 4.40 5.27 -3.33
N THR A 120 3.47 6.21 -3.16
CA THR A 120 2.09 5.88 -2.86
C THR A 120 1.10 6.72 -3.67
N ASN A 121 -0.05 6.12 -3.98
CA ASN A 121 -1.24 6.82 -4.46
C ASN A 121 -2.28 7.02 -3.34
N ASN A 122 -1.96 6.61 -2.12
CA ASN A 122 -2.79 6.78 -0.95
C ASN A 122 -2.60 8.18 -0.35
N ARG A 123 -3.63 9.03 -0.49
CA ARG A 123 -3.61 10.40 0.02
C ARG A 123 -3.37 10.47 1.53
N PHE A 124 -3.96 9.56 2.32
CA PHE A 124 -3.77 9.54 3.76
C PHE A 124 -2.32 9.28 4.16
N ALA A 125 -1.62 8.41 3.41
CA ALA A 125 -0.20 8.18 3.62
C ALA A 125 0.64 9.44 3.30
N ALA A 126 0.28 10.16 2.24
CA ALA A 126 0.98 11.38 1.83
C ALA A 126 0.92 12.49 2.90
N GLU A 127 -0.18 12.56 3.65
CA GLU A 127 -0.40 13.60 4.67
C GLU A 127 0.31 13.30 6.01
N LEU A 128 1.01 12.16 6.12
CA LEU A 128 1.70 11.77 7.35
C LEU A 128 3.04 12.51 7.59
N ASN A 129 3.48 13.36 6.68
CA ASN A 129 4.77 14.08 6.76
C ASN A 129 5.94 13.13 7.14
N MET A 130 5.90 11.91 6.64
CA MET A 130 6.94 10.92 6.88
C MET A 130 8.09 11.09 5.89
N TYR A 131 9.29 10.84 6.37
CA TYR A 131 10.50 10.87 5.58
C TYR A 131 10.36 9.99 4.33
N ASP A 132 10.72 10.53 3.18
CA ASP A 132 10.81 9.83 1.90
C ASP A 132 9.52 9.27 1.30
N ILE A 133 8.35 9.80 1.64
CA ILE A 133 7.11 9.48 0.95
C ILE A 133 6.88 10.42 -0.23
N ILE A 134 6.69 9.82 -1.41
CA ILE A 134 6.33 10.49 -2.64
C ILE A 134 4.89 10.11 -2.99
N TYR A 135 4.03 11.12 -3.05
CA TYR A 135 2.65 10.95 -3.51
C TYR A 135 2.54 11.16 -5.01
N THR A 136 1.87 10.24 -5.69
CA THR A 136 1.52 10.42 -7.11
C THR A 136 0.19 9.72 -7.43
N LYS A 137 -0.63 10.37 -8.27
CA LYS A 137 -1.83 9.74 -8.83
C LYS A 137 -1.51 8.76 -9.95
N ASN A 138 -0.31 8.83 -10.52
CA ASN A 138 0.10 8.00 -11.65
C ASN A 138 1.49 7.41 -11.40
N LYS A 139 1.52 6.28 -10.66
CA LYS A 139 2.77 5.56 -10.37
C LYS A 139 3.53 5.18 -11.65
N GLY A 140 2.82 4.72 -12.68
CA GLY A 140 3.47 4.27 -13.92
C GLY A 140 4.20 5.38 -14.65
N LYS A 141 3.65 6.60 -14.70
CA LYS A 141 4.35 7.76 -15.27
C LYS A 141 5.58 8.10 -14.45
N PHE A 142 5.43 8.23 -13.14
CA PHE A 142 6.53 8.54 -12.24
C PHE A 142 7.68 7.52 -12.34
N LEU A 143 7.38 6.23 -12.29
CA LEU A 143 8.39 5.17 -12.38
C LEU A 143 9.16 5.20 -13.70
N LYS A 144 8.50 5.50 -14.83
CA LYS A 144 9.15 5.65 -16.14
C LYS A 144 10.06 6.88 -16.23
N GLU A 145 9.73 7.95 -15.51
CA GLU A 145 10.54 9.17 -15.46
C GLU A 145 11.78 8.97 -14.59
N VAL A 146 11.60 8.39 -13.39
CA VAL A 146 12.66 8.21 -12.40
C VAL A 146 13.53 7.00 -12.71
N ASN A 147 12.96 5.90 -13.21
CA ASN A 147 13.65 4.68 -13.61
C ASN A 147 14.54 4.08 -12.51
N PRO A 148 13.98 3.64 -11.37
CA PRO A 148 14.74 3.13 -10.23
C PRO A 148 15.46 1.82 -10.58
N GLU A 149 16.52 1.48 -9.85
CA GLU A 149 17.17 0.17 -9.98
C GLU A 149 16.29 -0.95 -9.44
N TYR A 150 15.63 -0.70 -8.29
CA TYR A 150 14.75 -1.67 -7.65
C TYR A 150 13.36 -1.08 -7.40
N LEU A 151 12.34 -1.86 -7.67
CA LEU A 151 10.95 -1.57 -7.31
C LEU A 151 10.40 -2.69 -6.44
N LEU A 152 9.97 -2.35 -5.23
CA LEU A 152 9.32 -3.24 -4.29
C LEU A 152 7.81 -3.01 -4.35
N GLY A 153 7.03 -4.07 -4.54
CA GLY A 153 5.58 -3.99 -4.61
C GLY A 153 4.93 -5.34 -4.35
N ASP A 154 3.63 -5.35 -4.12
CA ASP A 154 2.83 -6.55 -3.91
C ASP A 154 1.76 -6.76 -4.99
N ASN A 155 1.52 -5.74 -5.81
CA ASN A 155 0.41 -5.69 -6.74
C ASN A 155 0.87 -5.77 -8.21
N TYR A 156 0.20 -6.67 -8.96
CA TYR A 156 0.46 -6.81 -10.40
C TYR A 156 0.10 -5.55 -11.19
N TRP A 157 -1.08 -4.98 -10.94
CA TRP A 157 -1.63 -3.90 -11.77
C TRP A 157 -1.00 -2.55 -11.50
N ASP A 158 -0.78 -2.23 -10.23
CA ASP A 158 -0.28 -0.91 -9.82
C ASP A 158 1.26 -0.84 -9.83
N ASP A 159 1.95 -1.96 -9.54
CA ASP A 159 3.39 -1.98 -9.39
C ASP A 159 4.10 -2.72 -10.54
N TYR A 160 3.90 -4.04 -10.64
CA TYR A 160 4.66 -4.85 -11.61
C TYR A 160 4.42 -4.43 -13.07
N ARG A 161 3.17 -4.27 -13.48
CA ARG A 161 2.82 -3.83 -14.85
C ARG A 161 3.42 -2.47 -15.21
N ASN A 162 3.61 -1.62 -14.21
CA ASN A 162 4.17 -0.28 -14.37
C ASN A 162 5.69 -0.22 -14.17
N CYS A 163 6.31 -1.35 -13.81
CA CYS A 163 7.74 -1.45 -13.60
C CYS A 163 8.51 -1.21 -14.91
N PRO A 164 9.48 -0.28 -14.93
CA PRO A 164 10.34 -0.09 -16.09
C PRO A 164 11.13 -1.36 -16.42
N LYS A 165 11.40 -1.61 -17.72
CA LYS A 165 12.07 -2.85 -18.18
C LYS A 165 13.47 -3.06 -17.61
N CYS A 166 14.17 -1.99 -17.25
CA CYS A 166 15.52 -2.04 -16.67
C CYS A 166 15.52 -2.07 -15.13
N THR A 167 14.35 -1.98 -14.49
CA THR A 167 14.18 -2.04 -13.05
C THR A 167 14.02 -3.50 -12.61
N LYS A 168 14.72 -3.88 -11.55
CA LYS A 168 14.56 -5.19 -10.91
C LYS A 168 13.34 -5.14 -9.98
N TYR A 169 12.35 -5.99 -10.25
CA TYR A 169 11.16 -6.04 -9.43
C TYR A 169 11.30 -7.04 -8.27
N ILE A 170 10.99 -6.59 -7.07
CA ILE A 170 10.97 -7.41 -5.85
C ILE A 170 9.52 -7.49 -5.37
N ASN A 171 8.92 -8.67 -5.49
CA ASN A 171 7.58 -8.93 -4.97
C ASN A 171 7.63 -9.17 -3.47
N VAL A 172 6.84 -8.41 -2.71
CA VAL A 172 6.77 -8.51 -1.25
C VAL A 172 5.46 -9.18 -0.85
N GLY A 173 5.57 -10.26 -0.09
CA GLY A 173 4.41 -11.01 0.39
C GLY A 173 4.03 -12.21 -0.47
N ASN A 174 2.90 -12.83 -0.11
CA ASN A 174 2.42 -14.08 -0.72
C ASN A 174 1.27 -13.84 -1.71
N GLY A 175 1.28 -12.74 -2.42
CA GLY A 175 0.27 -12.40 -3.43
C GLY A 175 0.30 -13.30 -4.67
N ILE A 176 -0.55 -12.99 -5.64
CA ILE A 176 -0.66 -13.73 -6.91
C ILE A 176 0.71 -13.80 -7.62
N LEU A 177 1.49 -12.73 -7.58
CA LEU A 177 2.81 -12.67 -8.22
C LEU A 177 3.80 -13.70 -7.69
N SER A 178 3.74 -14.05 -6.41
CA SER A 178 4.62 -15.10 -5.83
C SER A 178 4.32 -16.49 -6.40
N LYS A 179 3.13 -16.70 -6.96
CA LYS A 179 2.68 -17.96 -7.57
C LYS A 179 2.91 -18.03 -9.08
N LEU A 180 3.12 -16.88 -9.72
CA LEU A 180 3.25 -16.77 -11.17
C LEU A 180 4.70 -16.88 -11.60
N HIS A 181 5.52 -17.79 -11.24
CA HIS A 181 6.90 -18.06 -11.68
C HIS A 181 7.42 -17.18 -12.85
N LEU A 182 7.23 -15.87 -12.74
CA LEU A 182 7.62 -14.91 -13.78
C LEU A 182 9.14 -14.74 -13.79
N LYS A 183 9.74 -14.78 -14.96
CA LYS A 183 11.19 -14.52 -15.13
C LYS A 183 11.52 -13.10 -14.62
N ASN A 184 12.62 -12.96 -13.89
CA ASN A 184 13.16 -11.70 -13.36
C ASN A 184 12.39 -11.07 -12.19
N ILE A 185 11.60 -11.84 -11.46
CA ILE A 185 11.00 -11.40 -10.19
C ILE A 185 11.71 -12.09 -9.02
N THR A 186 12.20 -11.29 -8.09
CA THR A 186 12.64 -11.79 -6.78
C THR A 186 11.47 -11.72 -5.81
N CYS A 187 11.15 -12.83 -5.14
CA CYS A 187 10.07 -12.85 -4.16
C CYS A 187 10.63 -12.90 -2.74
N ILE A 188 10.11 -12.03 -1.88
CA ILE A 188 10.40 -12.02 -0.43
C ILE A 188 9.09 -12.09 0.35
N LYS A 189 9.10 -12.72 1.52
CA LYS A 189 7.89 -12.90 2.33
C LYS A 189 7.41 -11.60 2.97
N ASN A 190 8.35 -10.74 3.32
CA ASN A 190 8.06 -9.46 3.96
C ASN A 190 9.26 -8.52 3.79
N MET A 191 9.06 -7.26 4.13
CA MET A 191 10.10 -6.21 3.99
C MET A 191 11.38 -6.46 4.80
N TYR A 192 11.35 -7.27 5.86
CA TYR A 192 12.58 -7.56 6.62
C TYR A 192 13.58 -8.41 5.82
N GLU A 193 13.10 -9.15 4.83
CA GLU A 193 13.95 -9.96 3.96
C GLU A 193 14.63 -9.13 2.85
N VAL A 194 14.29 -7.85 2.70
CA VAL A 194 14.91 -6.98 1.68
C VAL A 194 16.44 -6.93 1.81
N PHE A 195 16.95 -7.00 3.03
CA PHE A 195 18.40 -7.02 3.28
C PHE A 195 19.14 -8.27 2.77
N LYS A 196 18.40 -9.34 2.41
CA LYS A 196 18.97 -10.57 1.82
C LYS A 196 19.13 -10.46 0.32
N VAL A 197 18.42 -9.52 -0.31
CA VAL A 197 18.36 -9.38 -1.77
C VAL A 197 18.96 -8.05 -2.26
N LEU A 198 19.14 -7.07 -1.38
CA LEU A 198 19.91 -5.83 -1.55
C LEU A 198 21.13 -5.85 -0.64
#